data_e76a541b3e3794292de07ef8e62b9d0b
#
_entry.id   e76a541b3e3794292de07ef8e62b9d0b
#
_cell.length_a   1.000
_cell.length_b   1.000
_cell.length_c   1.000
_cell.angle_alpha   90.00
_cell.angle_beta   90.00
_cell.angle_gamma   90.00
#
_symmetry.space_group_name_H-M   'P 1'
#
loop_
_entity.id
_entity.type
_entity.pdbx_description
1 polymer ?
#
loop_
_entity_poly.entity_id
_entity_poly.type
_entity_poly.pdbx_seq_one_letter_code
_entity_poly.pdbx_strand_id
1 'polypeptide(L)'
;IELQGIDIEDLATLTAATLGGEVTPVSAVEFDIEVPEQGEYRVEVDFALLKELARERRRAVPEGGEGLMDFAVDLLNDVSSVTVPCEIVAPPIPMDAVAAPMDALVGALRDAGAKGTRHSLLYAFGVHLNVEPPDLEAATIVRYLRAFVCLYDWIVDEGEVDLSRRLSPDIKPYDRDYDLLVADPDYAPGWPTLIDDYLKYNPTRDRALDMLPMFAHVDEERVRDTVDDALVKARPAFHYRLANSCVDEPGWTIASPWNRWMAIERLANEEGQLAALASAFARDRSRMLRTVDKRWVAEVREWLAGN
;
A
#
# COMPACT_ATOMS: atom_id res chain seq x y z
N ILE A 1 -3.77 8.07 1.58
CA ILE A 1 -3.59 8.10 3.05
C ILE A 1 -4.90 7.69 3.68
N GLU A 2 -4.90 6.58 4.42
CA GLU A 2 -6.06 6.10 5.17
C GLU A 2 -6.03 6.63 6.60
N LEU A 3 -7.17 7.06 7.13
CA LEU A 3 -7.31 7.64 8.46
C LEU A 3 -8.77 7.58 8.96
N GLN A 4 -8.95 7.96 10.23
CA GLN A 4 -10.25 8.29 10.84
C GLN A 4 -10.11 9.49 11.78
N GLY A 5 -11.17 9.86 12.48
CA GLY A 5 -11.14 10.88 13.52
C GLY A 5 -11.54 12.28 13.06
N ILE A 6 -11.81 12.45 11.77
CA ILE A 6 -12.31 13.67 11.15
C ILE A 6 -13.54 13.30 10.31
N ASP A 7 -14.61 14.08 10.40
CA ASP A 7 -15.76 13.92 9.52
C ASP A 7 -15.38 14.15 8.05
N ILE A 8 -16.01 13.43 7.12
CA ILE A 8 -15.58 13.44 5.72
C ILE A 8 -15.71 14.82 5.05
N GLU A 9 -16.74 15.62 5.38
CA GLU A 9 -16.88 16.98 4.83
C GLU A 9 -15.81 17.91 5.40
N ASP A 10 -15.54 17.78 6.71
CA ASP A 10 -14.45 18.52 7.37
C ASP A 10 -13.09 18.10 6.80
N LEU A 11 -12.89 16.81 6.52
CA LEU A 11 -11.68 16.28 5.90
C LEU A 11 -11.45 16.84 4.49
N ALA A 12 -12.51 16.89 3.67
CA ALA A 12 -12.44 17.48 2.34
C ALA A 12 -12.10 18.98 2.40
N THR A 13 -12.77 19.71 3.32
CA THR A 13 -12.55 21.15 3.55
C THR A 13 -11.12 21.41 4.04
N LEU A 14 -10.63 20.62 5.00
CA LEU A 14 -9.27 20.71 5.52
C LEU A 14 -8.23 20.46 4.43
N THR A 15 -8.44 19.42 3.62
CA THR A 15 -7.55 19.05 2.51
C THR A 15 -7.46 20.19 1.49
N ALA A 16 -8.62 20.73 1.07
CA ALA A 16 -8.68 21.86 0.14
C ALA A 16 -8.01 23.12 0.71
N ALA A 17 -8.30 23.46 1.96
CA ALA A 17 -7.70 24.64 2.61
C ALA A 17 -6.18 24.51 2.73
N THR A 18 -5.68 23.31 3.00
CA THR A 18 -4.23 23.04 3.15
C THR A 18 -3.49 23.11 1.82
N LEU A 19 -4.10 22.55 0.77
CA LEU A 19 -3.46 22.44 -0.56
C LEU A 19 -3.79 23.61 -1.49
N GLY A 20 -4.70 24.50 -1.10
CA GLY A 20 -5.13 25.63 -1.92
C GLY A 20 -6.10 25.24 -3.03
N GLY A 21 -6.92 24.22 -2.81
CA GLY A 21 -7.87 23.69 -3.78
C GLY A 21 -9.32 24.11 -3.52
N GLU A 22 -10.22 23.69 -4.44
CA GLU A 22 -11.67 23.90 -4.35
C GLU A 22 -12.38 22.55 -4.23
N VAL A 23 -13.33 22.45 -3.27
CA VAL A 23 -14.10 21.22 -3.01
C VAL A 23 -15.30 21.14 -3.93
N THR A 24 -15.49 20.00 -4.57
CA THR A 24 -16.69 19.64 -5.32
C THR A 24 -17.30 18.36 -4.73
N PRO A 25 -18.50 18.41 -4.12
CA PRO A 25 -19.17 17.21 -3.65
C PRO A 25 -19.58 16.31 -4.83
N VAL A 26 -19.17 15.05 -4.80
CA VAL A 26 -19.59 14.02 -5.77
C VAL A 26 -20.76 13.22 -5.20
N SER A 27 -20.72 12.89 -3.92
CA SER A 27 -21.78 12.21 -3.18
C SER A 27 -21.71 12.56 -1.69
N ALA A 28 -22.55 11.97 -0.85
CA ALA A 28 -22.47 12.13 0.60
C ALA A 28 -21.18 11.52 1.22
N VAL A 29 -20.43 10.74 0.47
CA VAL A 29 -19.27 9.96 0.93
C VAL A 29 -18.05 10.10 0.01
N GLU A 30 -18.07 11.05 -0.92
CA GLU A 30 -17.02 11.28 -1.90
C GLU A 30 -16.97 12.76 -2.29
N PHE A 31 -15.78 13.35 -2.26
CA PHE A 31 -15.50 14.74 -2.59
C PHE A 31 -14.27 14.81 -3.47
N ASP A 32 -14.38 15.52 -4.60
CA ASP A 32 -13.22 15.87 -5.44
C ASP A 32 -12.70 17.25 -5.04
N ILE A 33 -11.38 17.41 -5.07
CA ILE A 33 -10.69 18.65 -4.69
C ILE A 33 -9.72 19.00 -5.81
N GLU A 34 -10.08 20.01 -6.59
CA GLU A 34 -9.20 20.51 -7.64
C GLU A 34 -8.13 21.42 -7.05
N VAL A 35 -6.87 21.00 -7.12
CA VAL A 35 -5.72 21.77 -6.62
C VAL A 35 -4.94 22.32 -7.81
N PRO A 36 -4.81 23.67 -7.97
CA PRO A 36 -4.07 24.26 -9.06
C PRO A 36 -2.66 23.69 -9.20
N GLU A 37 -2.26 23.37 -10.41
CA GLU A 37 -0.94 22.82 -10.78
C GLU A 37 -0.63 21.41 -10.26
N GLN A 38 -1.46 20.85 -9.37
CA GLN A 38 -1.29 19.50 -8.85
C GLN A 38 -2.31 18.51 -9.42
N GLY A 39 -3.54 18.96 -9.72
CA GLY A 39 -4.63 18.14 -10.22
C GLY A 39 -5.68 17.79 -9.17
N GLU A 40 -6.49 16.79 -9.47
CA GLU A 40 -7.66 16.41 -8.68
C GLU A 40 -7.30 15.41 -7.58
N TYR A 41 -7.46 15.82 -6.33
CA TYR A 41 -7.45 14.95 -5.17
C TYR A 41 -8.87 14.44 -4.90
N ARG A 42 -8.96 13.29 -4.24
CA ARG A 42 -10.23 12.73 -3.80
C ARG A 42 -10.19 12.42 -2.31
N VAL A 43 -11.27 12.75 -1.63
CA VAL A 43 -11.56 12.32 -0.26
C VAL A 43 -12.77 11.43 -0.31
N GLU A 44 -12.63 10.18 0.15
CA GLU A 44 -13.70 9.21 0.10
C GLU A 44 -13.74 8.33 1.35
N VAL A 45 -14.92 7.75 1.62
CA VAL A 45 -15.05 6.70 2.63
C VAL A 45 -14.44 5.41 2.09
N ASP A 46 -13.56 4.77 2.85
CA ASP A 46 -13.01 3.48 2.46
C ASP A 46 -14.04 2.35 2.62
N PHE A 47 -14.84 2.16 1.57
CA PHE A 47 -15.84 1.11 1.50
C PHE A 47 -15.26 -0.30 1.49
N ALA A 48 -14.02 -0.48 1.03
CA ALA A 48 -13.38 -1.80 1.02
C ALA A 48 -13.09 -2.25 2.44
N LEU A 49 -12.51 -1.35 3.24
CA LEU A 49 -12.26 -1.58 4.67
C LEU A 49 -13.57 -1.76 5.45
N LEU A 50 -14.61 -0.96 5.16
CA LEU A 50 -15.91 -1.12 5.79
C LEU A 50 -16.57 -2.47 5.53
N LYS A 51 -16.50 -2.97 4.30
CA LYS A 51 -17.02 -4.30 3.94
C LYS A 51 -16.26 -5.41 4.66
N GLU A 52 -14.97 -5.25 4.84
CA GLU A 52 -14.15 -6.23 5.54
C GLU A 52 -14.47 -6.27 7.03
N LEU A 53 -14.55 -5.13 7.68
CA LEU A 53 -14.97 -5.01 9.08
C LEU A 53 -16.35 -5.59 9.32
N ALA A 54 -17.29 -5.38 8.39
CA ALA A 54 -18.61 -5.98 8.45
C ALA A 54 -18.57 -7.52 8.31
N ARG A 55 -17.66 -8.05 7.48
CA ARG A 55 -17.45 -9.52 7.35
C ARG A 55 -16.83 -10.11 8.62
N GLU A 56 -15.86 -9.45 9.23
CA GLU A 56 -15.24 -9.91 10.48
C GLU A 56 -16.23 -9.90 11.64
N ARG A 57 -17.04 -8.85 11.80
CA ARG A 57 -18.12 -8.80 12.79
C ARG A 57 -19.14 -9.93 12.58
N ARG A 58 -19.48 -10.26 11.34
CA ARG A 58 -20.38 -11.38 11.04
C ARG A 58 -19.80 -12.73 11.46
N ARG A 59 -18.48 -12.91 11.35
CA ARG A 59 -17.81 -14.14 11.81
C ARG A 59 -17.79 -14.26 13.35
N ALA A 60 -17.86 -13.12 14.05
CA ALA A 60 -17.83 -13.04 15.51
C ALA A 60 -19.24 -13.11 16.18
N VAL A 61 -20.34 -12.99 15.40
CA VAL A 61 -21.71 -13.00 15.92
C VAL A 61 -22.39 -14.33 15.54
N PRO A 62 -23.04 -15.06 16.48
CA PRO A 62 -23.85 -16.25 16.17
C PRO A 62 -25.03 -15.93 15.25
N GLU A 63 -25.49 -16.92 14.48
CA GLU A 63 -26.59 -16.83 13.49
C GLU A 63 -27.81 -16.07 14.05
N GLY A 64 -28.16 -14.94 13.40
CA GLY A 64 -29.33 -14.13 13.72
C GLY A 64 -29.16 -12.61 13.65
N GLY A 65 -27.97 -12.13 13.28
CA GLY A 65 -27.69 -10.69 13.17
C GLY A 65 -28.09 -10.06 11.83
N GLU A 66 -28.45 -8.78 11.89
CA GLU A 66 -28.82 -7.91 10.77
C GLU A 66 -27.85 -7.99 9.59
N GLY A 67 -28.36 -7.81 8.38
CA GLY A 67 -27.63 -8.01 7.14
C GLY A 67 -26.48 -7.03 6.95
N LEU A 68 -25.50 -7.40 6.12
CA LEU A 68 -24.35 -6.57 5.73
C LEU A 68 -24.79 -5.20 5.19
N MET A 69 -25.96 -5.18 4.51
CA MET A 69 -26.57 -3.99 3.95
C MET A 69 -27.12 -3.07 5.05
N ASP A 70 -27.74 -3.64 6.11
CA ASP A 70 -28.28 -2.87 7.23
C ASP A 70 -27.13 -2.23 8.04
N PHE A 71 -26.02 -2.93 8.22
CA PHE A 71 -24.83 -2.36 8.86
C PHE A 71 -24.19 -1.25 8.01
N ALA A 72 -24.10 -1.43 6.70
CA ALA A 72 -23.58 -0.38 5.80
C ALA A 72 -24.55 0.83 5.77
N VAL A 73 -25.86 0.59 5.83
CA VAL A 73 -26.87 1.66 5.90
C VAL A 73 -26.86 2.36 7.25
N ASP A 74 -26.72 1.64 8.37
CA ASP A 74 -26.60 2.23 9.70
C ASP A 74 -25.32 3.05 9.83
N LEU A 75 -24.20 2.57 9.25
CA LEU A 75 -22.95 3.29 9.22
C LEU A 75 -23.00 4.50 8.27
N LEU A 76 -23.73 4.40 7.15
CA LEU A 76 -24.00 5.53 6.25
C LEU A 76 -24.97 6.55 6.86
N ASN A 77 -25.89 6.13 7.71
CA ASN A 77 -26.75 7.02 8.49
C ASN A 77 -25.99 7.73 9.62
N ASP A 78 -24.83 7.19 10.01
CA ASP A 78 -23.92 7.74 11.00
C ASP A 78 -22.63 8.30 10.35
N VAL A 79 -22.71 8.68 9.05
CA VAL A 79 -21.59 9.26 8.26
C VAL A 79 -20.99 10.52 8.89
N SER A 80 -21.73 11.19 9.77
CA SER A 80 -21.20 12.24 10.64
C SER A 80 -20.33 11.72 11.79
N SER A 81 -20.10 10.39 11.88
CA SER A 81 -19.29 9.83 12.96
C SER A 81 -17.82 9.86 12.58
N VAL A 82 -17.02 10.55 13.39
CA VAL A 82 -15.54 10.58 13.35
C VAL A 82 -14.86 9.20 13.42
N THR A 83 -15.64 8.11 13.40
CA THR A 83 -15.19 6.73 13.48
C THR A 83 -15.18 6.02 12.11
N VAL A 84 -15.70 6.66 11.06
CA VAL A 84 -15.73 6.10 9.70
C VAL A 84 -14.33 6.19 9.08
N PRO A 85 -13.78 5.10 8.52
CA PRO A 85 -12.50 5.14 7.80
C PRO A 85 -12.63 5.95 6.51
N CYS A 86 -11.73 6.90 6.34
CA CYS A 86 -11.63 7.75 5.15
C CYS A 86 -10.28 7.56 4.47
N GLU A 87 -10.26 7.81 3.18
CA GLU A 87 -9.05 7.82 2.37
C GLU A 87 -8.90 9.17 1.66
N ILE A 88 -7.67 9.71 1.66
CA ILE A 88 -7.28 10.81 0.79
C ILE A 88 -6.42 10.22 -0.34
N VAL A 89 -6.91 10.34 -1.56
CA VAL A 89 -6.22 9.90 -2.78
C VAL A 89 -5.64 11.13 -3.49
N ALA A 90 -4.32 11.14 -3.69
CA ALA A 90 -3.65 12.20 -4.45
C ALA A 90 -3.57 11.82 -5.94
N PRO A 91 -3.57 12.82 -6.85
CA PRO A 91 -3.26 12.59 -8.25
C PRO A 91 -1.77 12.18 -8.42
N PRO A 92 -1.35 11.79 -9.63
CA PRO A 92 0.08 11.65 -9.92
C PRO A 92 0.81 12.98 -9.72
N ILE A 93 1.80 12.99 -8.80
CA ILE A 93 2.59 14.17 -8.45
C ILE A 93 4.04 13.88 -8.80
N PRO A 94 4.76 14.81 -9.47
CA PRO A 94 6.19 14.68 -9.69
C PRO A 94 6.97 14.49 -8.38
N MET A 95 8.00 13.64 -8.43
CA MET A 95 8.77 13.22 -7.25
C MET A 95 9.35 14.40 -6.45
N ASP A 96 9.81 15.43 -7.14
CA ASP A 96 10.40 16.63 -6.55
C ASP A 96 9.35 17.59 -5.95
N ALA A 97 8.08 17.39 -6.27
CA ALA A 97 6.96 18.22 -5.82
C ALA A 97 6.11 17.57 -4.71
N VAL A 98 6.28 16.27 -4.41
CA VAL A 98 5.37 15.53 -3.51
C VAL A 98 5.56 15.84 -2.01
N ALA A 99 6.80 16.12 -1.58
CA ALA A 99 7.11 16.17 -0.14
C ALA A 99 6.41 17.34 0.58
N ALA A 100 6.53 18.57 0.04
CA ALA A 100 6.02 19.76 0.74
C ALA A 100 4.49 19.76 0.92
N PRO A 101 3.66 19.49 -0.11
CA PRO A 101 2.21 19.43 0.08
C PRO A 101 1.77 18.26 0.97
N MET A 102 2.43 17.10 0.89
CA MET A 102 2.07 15.95 1.73
C MET A 102 2.46 16.18 3.20
N ASP A 103 3.60 16.79 3.49
CA ASP A 103 3.99 17.11 4.87
C ASP A 103 3.08 18.20 5.46
N ALA A 104 2.65 19.18 4.67
CA ALA A 104 1.67 20.18 5.09
C ALA A 104 0.32 19.52 5.42
N LEU A 105 -0.15 18.61 4.55
CA LEU A 105 -1.39 17.87 4.74
C LEU A 105 -1.33 17.00 6.00
N VAL A 106 -0.25 16.23 6.20
CA VAL A 106 -0.05 15.41 7.41
C VAL A 106 -0.04 16.26 8.67
N GLY A 107 0.59 17.45 8.62
CA GLY A 107 0.56 18.40 9.73
C GLY A 107 -0.87 18.86 10.06
N ALA A 108 -1.63 19.29 9.06
CA ALA A 108 -3.02 19.73 9.22
C ALA A 108 -3.94 18.61 9.73
N LEU A 109 -3.78 17.38 9.21
CA LEU A 109 -4.53 16.21 9.68
C LEU A 109 -4.28 15.93 11.17
N ARG A 110 -3.02 15.99 11.59
CA ARG A 110 -2.64 15.80 12.99
C ARG A 110 -3.25 16.85 13.91
N ASP A 111 -3.17 18.12 13.51
CA ASP A 111 -3.71 19.25 14.27
C ASP A 111 -5.23 19.18 14.37
N ALA A 112 -5.91 18.64 13.37
CA ALA A 112 -7.34 18.38 13.38
C ALA A 112 -7.76 17.13 14.15
N GLY A 113 -6.81 16.34 14.67
CA GLY A 113 -7.08 15.17 15.50
C GLY A 113 -7.28 13.87 14.73
N ALA A 114 -6.84 13.81 13.47
CA ALA A 114 -6.80 12.56 12.70
C ALA A 114 -6.17 11.41 13.50
N LYS A 115 -6.63 10.19 13.24
CA LYS A 115 -6.16 8.96 13.87
C LYS A 115 -5.62 8.00 12.83
N GLY A 116 -4.42 7.52 13.06
CA GLY A 116 -3.72 6.58 12.19
C GLY A 116 -3.77 5.13 12.68
N THR A 117 -2.86 4.32 12.12
CA THR A 117 -2.79 2.86 12.30
C THR A 117 -2.78 2.42 13.76
N ARG A 118 -2.00 3.09 14.62
CA ARG A 118 -1.78 2.64 16.01
C ARG A 118 -2.88 3.04 16.98
N HIS A 119 -3.83 3.86 16.53
CA HIS A 119 -4.93 4.29 17.38
C HIS A 119 -5.97 3.19 17.61
N SER A 120 -6.13 2.27 16.66
CA SER A 120 -7.11 1.19 16.76
C SER A 120 -6.55 -0.12 16.23
N LEU A 121 -6.65 -1.18 17.03
CA LEU A 121 -6.33 -2.54 16.57
C LEU A 121 -7.32 -3.06 15.52
N LEU A 122 -8.46 -2.39 15.34
CA LEU A 122 -9.51 -2.77 14.39
C LEU A 122 -9.26 -2.19 13.00
N TYR A 123 -8.54 -1.06 12.90
CA TYR A 123 -8.33 -0.37 11.64
C TYR A 123 -6.85 -0.47 11.26
N ALA A 124 -6.58 -1.31 10.27
CA ALA A 124 -5.24 -1.49 9.73
C ALA A 124 -4.89 -0.38 8.70
N PHE A 125 -5.08 0.91 9.06
CA PHE A 125 -4.83 2.04 8.18
C PHE A 125 -3.41 2.04 7.61
N GLY A 126 -3.30 2.35 6.32
CA GLY A 126 -2.04 2.42 5.62
C GLY A 126 -1.82 3.70 4.81
N VAL A 127 -0.59 3.86 4.40
CA VAL A 127 -0.23 4.76 3.32
C VAL A 127 0.15 3.91 2.11
N HIS A 128 -0.51 4.16 1.00
CA HIS A 128 -0.21 3.51 -0.27
C HIS A 128 0.67 4.42 -1.12
N LEU A 129 1.77 3.88 -1.64
CA LEU A 129 2.60 4.56 -2.62
C LEU A 129 2.37 3.90 -3.99
N ASN A 130 1.91 4.70 -4.95
CA ASN A 130 1.78 4.27 -6.34
C ASN A 130 2.93 4.86 -7.14
N VAL A 131 4.06 4.15 -7.19
CA VAL A 131 5.29 4.66 -7.82
C VAL A 131 5.38 4.16 -9.24
N GLU A 132 5.52 5.09 -10.20
CA GLU A 132 5.78 4.72 -11.59
C GLU A 132 7.23 4.24 -11.72
N PRO A 133 7.48 3.12 -12.44
CA PRO A 133 8.84 2.68 -12.75
C PRO A 133 9.50 3.63 -13.77
N PRO A 134 10.83 3.63 -13.89
CA PRO A 134 11.54 4.45 -14.87
C PRO A 134 11.23 4.05 -16.33
N ASP A 135 10.81 2.82 -16.54
CA ASP A 135 10.35 2.26 -17.81
C ASP A 135 9.44 1.05 -17.56
N LEU A 136 8.73 0.61 -18.59
CA LEU A 136 7.88 -0.59 -18.56
C LEU A 136 8.55 -1.80 -19.24
N GLU A 137 9.85 -1.97 -19.06
CA GLU A 137 10.53 -3.19 -19.48
C GLU A 137 10.37 -4.29 -18.42
N ALA A 138 10.04 -5.50 -18.84
CA ALA A 138 9.85 -6.62 -17.91
C ALA A 138 11.11 -6.84 -17.03
N ALA A 139 12.30 -6.65 -17.59
CA ALA A 139 13.56 -6.76 -16.86
C ALA A 139 13.68 -5.72 -15.73
N THR A 140 13.21 -4.50 -15.96
CA THR A 140 13.18 -3.44 -14.93
C THR A 140 12.23 -3.85 -13.81
N ILE A 141 11.03 -4.29 -14.14
CA ILE A 141 10.03 -4.70 -13.14
C ILE A 141 10.53 -5.90 -12.31
N VAL A 142 11.18 -6.87 -12.93
CA VAL A 142 11.81 -8.01 -12.22
C VAL A 142 12.87 -7.54 -11.22
N ARG A 143 13.70 -6.54 -11.56
CA ARG A 143 14.69 -5.98 -10.62
C ARG A 143 14.03 -5.35 -9.39
N TYR A 144 12.96 -4.58 -9.58
CA TYR A 144 12.19 -3.99 -8.46
C TYR A 144 11.51 -5.05 -7.60
N LEU A 145 10.88 -6.05 -8.21
CA LEU A 145 10.30 -7.19 -7.48
C LEU A 145 11.36 -7.94 -6.67
N ARG A 146 12.51 -8.23 -7.27
CA ARG A 146 13.64 -8.90 -6.62
C ARG A 146 14.17 -8.08 -5.44
N ALA A 147 14.34 -6.78 -5.62
CA ALA A 147 14.76 -5.87 -4.56
C ALA A 147 13.73 -5.84 -3.42
N PHE A 148 12.44 -5.74 -3.72
CA PHE A 148 11.37 -5.78 -2.72
C PHE A 148 11.38 -7.08 -1.93
N VAL A 149 11.48 -8.23 -2.58
CA VAL A 149 11.53 -9.55 -1.93
C VAL A 149 12.72 -9.64 -0.98
N CYS A 150 13.89 -9.20 -1.39
CA CYS A 150 15.10 -9.21 -0.55
C CYS A 150 14.98 -8.27 0.67
N LEU A 151 14.34 -7.13 0.50
CA LEU A 151 14.23 -6.10 1.55
C LEU A 151 12.98 -6.23 2.42
N TYR A 152 12.03 -7.12 2.09
CA TYR A 152 10.73 -7.21 2.74
C TYR A 152 10.80 -7.25 4.28
N ASP A 153 11.60 -8.16 4.84
CA ASP A 153 11.70 -8.31 6.30
C ASP A 153 12.30 -7.07 6.96
N TRP A 154 13.28 -6.44 6.32
CA TRP A 154 13.86 -5.18 6.79
C TRP A 154 12.83 -4.04 6.73
N ILE A 155 12.03 -3.95 5.66
CA ILE A 155 10.98 -2.95 5.54
C ILE A 155 9.94 -3.11 6.65
N VAL A 156 9.55 -4.35 6.96
CA VAL A 156 8.58 -4.64 8.04
C VAL A 156 9.15 -4.25 9.40
N ASP A 157 10.41 -4.56 9.66
CA ASP A 157 11.08 -4.28 10.95
C ASP A 157 11.36 -2.78 11.10
N GLU A 158 12.01 -2.16 10.12
CA GLU A 158 12.37 -0.72 10.12
C GLU A 158 11.13 0.18 10.04
N GLY A 159 10.10 -0.28 9.33
CA GLY A 159 8.81 0.40 9.23
C GLY A 159 7.97 0.27 10.48
N GLU A 160 8.41 -0.54 11.44
CA GLU A 160 7.60 -0.91 12.60
C GLU A 160 6.16 -1.23 12.19
N VAL A 161 6.03 -2.01 11.08
CA VAL A 161 4.70 -2.33 10.54
C VAL A 161 3.85 -2.95 11.62
N ASP A 162 2.75 -2.26 11.95
CA ASP A 162 1.89 -2.63 13.07
C ASP A 162 1.37 -4.06 12.97
N LEU A 163 1.16 -4.70 14.11
CA LEU A 163 0.69 -6.08 14.14
C LEU A 163 -0.69 -6.22 13.48
N SER A 164 -1.57 -5.23 13.66
CA SER A 164 -2.89 -5.21 13.02
C SER A 164 -2.76 -5.28 11.49
N ARG A 165 -1.85 -4.50 10.92
CA ARG A 165 -1.56 -4.52 9.48
C ARG A 165 -0.93 -5.85 9.04
N ARG A 166 0.02 -6.39 9.79
CA ARG A 166 0.66 -7.68 9.47
C ARG A 166 -0.31 -8.86 9.53
N LEU A 167 -1.37 -8.76 10.31
CA LEU A 167 -2.45 -9.75 10.41
C LEU A 167 -3.58 -9.47 9.43
N SER A 168 -3.67 -8.26 8.88
CA SER A 168 -4.63 -7.92 7.83
C SER A 168 -4.48 -8.83 6.62
N PRO A 169 -5.58 -9.30 6.03
CA PRO A 169 -5.54 -10.05 4.79
C PRO A 169 -4.96 -9.22 3.62
N ASP A 170 -5.05 -7.89 3.67
CA ASP A 170 -4.80 -6.98 2.53
C ASP A 170 -3.33 -6.79 2.17
N ILE A 171 -2.40 -7.05 3.11
CA ILE A 171 -0.97 -6.80 2.91
C ILE A 171 -0.09 -8.03 3.14
N LYS A 172 -0.60 -9.19 2.75
CA LYS A 172 0.17 -10.43 2.88
C LYS A 172 1.47 -10.36 2.09
N PRO A 173 2.55 -10.96 2.62
CA PRO A 173 3.75 -11.18 1.83
C PRO A 173 3.45 -12.11 0.64
N TYR A 174 4.34 -12.13 -0.34
CA TYR A 174 4.25 -13.11 -1.41
C TYR A 174 4.41 -14.54 -0.88
N ASP A 175 3.95 -15.52 -1.69
CA ASP A 175 4.22 -16.91 -1.43
C ASP A 175 5.75 -17.18 -1.44
N ARG A 176 6.21 -18.08 -0.57
CA ARG A 176 7.64 -18.40 -0.45
C ARG A 176 8.25 -18.91 -1.76
N ASP A 177 7.51 -19.71 -2.49
CA ASP A 177 8.04 -20.28 -3.74
C ASP A 177 8.14 -19.21 -4.82
N TYR A 178 7.25 -18.18 -4.77
CA TYR A 178 7.38 -17.00 -5.61
C TYR A 178 8.58 -16.12 -5.20
N ASP A 179 8.78 -15.91 -3.89
CA ASP A 179 9.98 -15.20 -3.40
C ASP A 179 11.27 -15.85 -3.92
N LEU A 180 11.36 -17.19 -3.86
CA LEU A 180 12.52 -17.93 -4.34
C LEU A 180 12.69 -17.87 -5.86
N LEU A 181 11.58 -17.91 -6.60
CA LEU A 181 11.59 -17.75 -8.06
C LEU A 181 12.13 -16.38 -8.46
N VAL A 182 11.59 -15.30 -7.84
CA VAL A 182 12.01 -13.92 -8.15
C VAL A 182 13.45 -13.66 -7.70
N ALA A 183 13.89 -14.27 -6.59
CA ALA A 183 15.25 -14.13 -6.08
C ALA A 183 16.29 -14.89 -6.91
N ASP A 184 15.89 -15.82 -7.77
CA ASP A 184 16.83 -16.52 -8.66
C ASP A 184 17.47 -15.52 -9.63
N PRO A 185 18.80 -15.37 -9.66
CA PRO A 185 19.48 -14.47 -10.59
C PRO A 185 19.21 -14.79 -12.07
N ASP A 186 18.94 -16.06 -12.40
CA ASP A 186 18.66 -16.52 -13.76
C ASP A 186 17.20 -16.29 -14.18
N TYR A 187 16.33 -15.88 -13.25
CA TYR A 187 14.93 -15.54 -13.56
C TYR A 187 14.86 -14.21 -14.31
N ALA A 188 14.71 -14.28 -15.63
CA ALA A 188 14.65 -13.15 -16.54
C ALA A 188 13.49 -13.31 -17.56
N PRO A 189 12.22 -13.35 -17.11
CA PRO A 189 11.07 -13.57 -17.97
C PRO A 189 10.76 -12.34 -18.82
N GLY A 190 10.09 -12.57 -19.97
CA GLY A 190 9.32 -11.54 -20.66
C GLY A 190 7.95 -11.32 -19.99
N TRP A 191 7.20 -10.31 -20.43
CA TRP A 191 5.93 -9.91 -19.84
C TRP A 191 4.91 -11.06 -19.68
N PRO A 192 4.62 -11.90 -20.70
CA PRO A 192 3.63 -12.95 -20.52
C PRO A 192 3.98 -13.92 -19.39
N THR A 193 5.24 -14.36 -19.32
CA THR A 193 5.70 -15.28 -18.28
C THR A 193 5.72 -14.63 -16.90
N LEU A 194 6.14 -13.35 -16.81
CA LEU A 194 6.16 -12.61 -15.55
C LEU A 194 4.75 -12.49 -14.95
N ILE A 195 3.75 -12.16 -15.78
CA ILE A 195 2.35 -12.05 -15.36
C ILE A 195 1.81 -13.42 -14.95
N ASP A 196 2.01 -14.45 -15.77
CA ASP A 196 1.52 -15.82 -15.50
C ASP A 196 2.12 -16.39 -14.20
N ASP A 197 3.42 -16.20 -13.98
CA ASP A 197 4.09 -16.63 -12.75
C ASP A 197 3.54 -15.87 -11.54
N TYR A 198 3.33 -14.55 -11.64
CA TYR A 198 2.72 -13.80 -10.54
C TYR A 198 1.31 -14.29 -10.23
N LEU A 199 0.45 -14.42 -11.23
CA LEU A 199 -0.93 -14.87 -11.07
C LEU A 199 -1.03 -16.28 -10.51
N LYS A 200 -0.11 -17.17 -10.85
CA LYS A 200 -0.04 -18.52 -10.31
C LYS A 200 0.12 -18.55 -8.78
N TYR A 201 0.94 -17.67 -8.21
CA TYR A 201 1.25 -17.64 -6.78
C TYR A 201 0.47 -16.56 -6.03
N ASN A 202 0.05 -15.51 -6.70
CA ASN A 202 -0.53 -14.31 -6.10
C ASN A 202 -1.80 -13.86 -6.85
N PRO A 203 -2.84 -14.72 -7.03
CA PRO A 203 -4.07 -14.37 -7.77
C PRO A 203 -5.00 -13.47 -6.92
N THR A 204 -4.46 -12.41 -6.32
CA THR A 204 -5.19 -11.51 -5.42
C THR A 204 -4.47 -10.17 -5.30
N ARG A 205 -5.23 -9.10 -5.07
CA ARG A 205 -4.69 -7.77 -4.74
C ARG A 205 -4.11 -7.68 -3.32
N ASP A 206 -4.33 -8.67 -2.48
CA ASP A 206 -3.99 -8.66 -1.06
C ASP A 206 -2.51 -8.98 -0.84
N ARG A 207 -1.65 -8.14 -1.38
CA ARG A 207 -0.20 -8.25 -1.25
C ARG A 207 0.42 -6.92 -0.81
N ALA A 208 1.49 -7.00 -0.03
CA ALA A 208 2.25 -5.85 0.44
C ALA A 208 2.80 -4.98 -0.71
N LEU A 209 3.13 -5.62 -1.82
CA LEU A 209 3.35 -4.98 -3.12
C LEU A 209 2.42 -5.66 -4.13
N ASP A 210 1.31 -4.99 -4.45
CA ASP A 210 0.31 -5.50 -5.38
C ASP A 210 0.69 -5.09 -6.82
N MET A 211 0.97 -6.10 -7.65
CA MET A 211 1.38 -5.90 -9.04
C MET A 211 0.21 -5.94 -10.03
N LEU A 212 -1.00 -6.32 -9.59
CA LEU A 212 -2.14 -6.47 -10.50
C LEU A 212 -2.49 -5.19 -11.27
N PRO A 213 -2.43 -3.97 -10.67
CA PRO A 213 -2.68 -2.74 -11.43
C PRO A 213 -1.71 -2.53 -12.60
N MET A 214 -0.42 -2.77 -12.39
CA MET A 214 0.60 -2.67 -13.44
C MET A 214 0.44 -3.75 -14.49
N PHE A 215 0.21 -4.98 -14.07
CA PHE A 215 0.03 -6.10 -14.98
C PHE A 215 -1.24 -5.96 -15.82
N ALA A 216 -2.33 -5.45 -15.24
CA ALA A 216 -3.54 -5.11 -15.98
C ALA A 216 -3.32 -3.95 -16.97
N HIS A 217 -2.39 -3.03 -16.68
CA HIS A 217 -2.02 -1.99 -17.65
C HIS A 217 -1.27 -2.57 -18.87
N VAL A 218 -0.46 -3.60 -18.66
CA VAL A 218 0.32 -4.25 -19.72
C VAL A 218 -0.52 -5.27 -20.52
N ASP A 219 -1.32 -6.09 -19.83
CA ASP A 219 -2.14 -7.16 -20.43
C ASP A 219 -3.38 -7.40 -19.55
N GLU A 220 -4.41 -6.57 -19.76
CA GLU A 220 -5.62 -6.60 -18.95
C GLU A 220 -6.38 -7.92 -19.11
N GLU A 221 -6.47 -8.46 -20.32
CA GLU A 221 -7.17 -9.71 -20.61
C GLU A 221 -6.58 -10.86 -19.78
N ARG A 222 -5.26 -11.00 -19.80
CA ARG A 222 -4.53 -12.03 -19.05
C ARG A 222 -4.77 -11.94 -17.54
N VAL A 223 -4.80 -10.72 -16.98
CA VAL A 223 -5.09 -10.53 -15.55
C VAL A 223 -6.54 -10.87 -15.24
N ARG A 224 -7.50 -10.37 -16.05
CA ARG A 224 -8.94 -10.59 -15.85
C ARG A 224 -9.36 -12.05 -15.98
N ASP A 225 -8.69 -12.84 -16.78
CA ASP A 225 -8.93 -14.29 -16.89
C ASP A 225 -8.68 -15.04 -15.57
N THR A 226 -7.87 -14.48 -14.67
CA THR A 226 -7.53 -15.10 -13.38
C THR A 226 -8.14 -14.36 -12.18
N VAL A 227 -8.20 -13.02 -12.23
CA VAL A 227 -8.64 -12.17 -11.11
C VAL A 227 -9.79 -11.29 -11.56
N ASP A 228 -11.02 -11.67 -11.17
CA ASP A 228 -12.24 -10.88 -11.38
C ASP A 228 -12.49 -9.98 -10.13
N ASP A 229 -11.68 -8.93 -10.00
CA ASP A 229 -11.82 -7.93 -8.94
C ASP A 229 -11.88 -6.52 -9.57
N ALA A 230 -13.04 -5.87 -9.46
CA ALA A 230 -13.28 -4.54 -9.99
C ALA A 230 -12.42 -3.43 -9.33
N LEU A 231 -11.81 -3.72 -8.17
CA LEU A 231 -10.92 -2.81 -7.47
C LEU A 231 -9.50 -2.82 -8.06
N VAL A 232 -9.17 -3.77 -8.93
CA VAL A 232 -7.94 -3.76 -9.72
C VAL A 232 -8.10 -2.77 -10.87
N LYS A 233 -7.63 -1.53 -10.66
CA LYS A 233 -7.64 -0.46 -11.68
C LYS A 233 -6.28 -0.43 -12.38
N ALA A 234 -6.26 -0.65 -13.69
CA ALA A 234 -5.06 -0.67 -14.51
C ALA A 234 -4.32 0.68 -14.46
N ARG A 235 -3.03 0.66 -14.13
CA ARG A 235 -2.14 1.83 -14.12
C ARG A 235 -0.67 1.42 -14.16
N PRO A 236 0.23 2.23 -14.76
CA PRO A 236 1.65 1.91 -14.91
C PRO A 236 2.45 2.18 -13.63
N ALA A 237 1.98 1.67 -12.49
CA ALA A 237 2.60 1.96 -11.20
C ALA A 237 2.64 0.73 -10.29
N PHE A 238 3.69 0.63 -9.50
CA PHE A 238 3.73 -0.27 -8.34
C PHE A 238 2.67 0.16 -7.33
N HIS A 239 1.99 -0.79 -6.71
CA HIS A 239 1.05 -0.52 -5.63
C HIS A 239 1.62 -1.02 -4.30
N TYR A 240 2.47 -0.20 -3.67
CA TYR A 240 3.10 -0.50 -2.39
C TYR A 240 2.17 -0.12 -1.24
N ARG A 241 1.79 -1.12 -0.43
CA ARG A 241 0.73 -1.01 0.58
C ARG A 241 1.21 -1.26 2.01
N LEU A 242 2.50 -1.48 2.22
CA LEU A 242 3.03 -2.02 3.49
C LEU A 242 3.13 -0.98 4.61
N ALA A 243 3.17 0.32 4.29
CA ALA A 243 3.44 1.36 5.27
C ALA A 243 2.27 1.65 6.20
N ASN A 244 2.56 1.90 7.49
CA ASN A 244 1.59 2.44 8.44
C ASN A 244 1.19 3.87 8.06
N SER A 245 -0.06 4.25 8.35
CA SER A 245 -0.51 5.63 8.38
C SER A 245 -0.37 6.17 9.80
N CYS A 246 0.77 6.80 10.11
CA CYS A 246 1.04 7.35 11.45
C CYS A 246 0.80 8.86 11.49
N VAL A 247 -0.28 9.32 10.88
CA VAL A 247 -0.63 10.75 10.75
C VAL A 247 -0.77 11.47 12.09
N ASP A 248 -1.16 10.75 13.15
CA ASP A 248 -1.32 11.23 14.51
C ASP A 248 -0.01 11.26 15.33
N GLU A 249 1.07 10.69 14.83
CA GLU A 249 2.33 10.64 15.56
C GLU A 249 3.17 11.92 15.37
N PRO A 250 3.65 12.57 16.45
CA PRO A 250 4.53 13.72 16.33
C PRO A 250 5.81 13.38 15.54
N GLY A 251 6.14 14.21 14.57
CA GLY A 251 7.35 14.05 13.76
C GLY A 251 7.27 13.03 12.64
N TRP A 252 6.18 12.28 12.52
CA TRP A 252 5.98 11.43 11.35
C TRP A 252 5.66 12.28 10.12
N THR A 253 6.25 11.93 8.98
CA THR A 253 6.02 12.56 7.67
C THR A 253 5.98 11.51 6.58
N ILE A 254 5.52 11.89 5.39
CA ILE A 254 5.47 11.00 4.23
C ILE A 254 6.87 10.52 3.80
N ALA A 255 7.92 11.23 4.17
CA ALA A 255 9.29 10.81 3.89
C ALA A 255 9.64 9.45 4.53
N SER A 256 9.00 9.10 5.64
CA SER A 256 9.24 7.83 6.34
C SER A 256 8.93 6.60 5.46
N PRO A 257 7.70 6.40 4.93
CA PRO A 257 7.44 5.31 4.00
C PRO A 257 8.19 5.46 2.68
N TRP A 258 8.38 6.70 2.21
CA TRP A 258 9.08 6.98 0.96
C TRP A 258 10.54 6.54 0.98
N ASN A 259 11.27 6.82 2.06
CA ASN A 259 12.68 6.41 2.18
C ASN A 259 12.87 4.89 2.15
N ARG A 260 11.87 4.12 2.61
CA ARG A 260 11.92 2.65 2.49
C ARG A 260 11.71 2.20 1.05
N TRP A 261 10.83 2.88 0.30
CA TRP A 261 10.69 2.65 -1.13
C TRP A 261 11.99 2.99 -1.88
N MET A 262 12.63 4.10 -1.54
CA MET A 262 13.92 4.51 -2.14
C MET A 262 15.03 3.46 -1.95
N ALA A 263 15.00 2.70 -0.86
CA ALA A 263 15.93 1.59 -0.68
C ALA A 263 15.69 0.46 -1.69
N ILE A 264 14.41 0.17 -2.01
CA ILE A 264 14.05 -0.79 -3.08
C ILE A 264 14.57 -0.29 -4.42
N GLU A 265 14.28 0.95 -4.76
CA GLU A 265 14.68 1.57 -6.03
C GLU A 265 16.19 1.60 -6.20
N ARG A 266 16.91 2.01 -5.17
CA ARG A 266 18.37 2.01 -5.16
C ARG A 266 18.92 0.60 -5.41
N LEU A 267 18.45 -0.40 -4.67
CA LEU A 267 18.90 -1.80 -4.86
C LEU A 267 18.55 -2.32 -6.26
N ALA A 268 17.37 -2.01 -6.79
CA ALA A 268 16.92 -2.42 -8.12
C ALA A 268 17.83 -1.87 -9.24
N ASN A 269 18.47 -0.71 -9.01
CA ASN A 269 19.36 -0.05 -9.96
C ASN A 269 20.83 -0.44 -9.79
N GLU A 270 21.19 -1.27 -8.80
CA GLU A 270 22.56 -1.73 -8.55
C GLU A 270 22.68 -3.24 -8.81
N GLU A 271 22.74 -3.63 -10.09
CA GLU A 271 22.65 -5.04 -10.53
C GLU A 271 23.59 -6.01 -9.79
N GLY A 272 24.85 -5.63 -9.59
CA GLY A 272 25.82 -6.47 -8.89
C GLY A 272 25.46 -6.71 -7.44
N GLN A 273 24.97 -5.70 -6.75
CA GLN A 273 24.55 -5.79 -5.36
C GLN A 273 23.23 -6.53 -5.23
N LEU A 274 22.28 -6.27 -6.13
CA LEU A 274 21.01 -7.00 -6.21
C LEU A 274 21.25 -8.50 -6.39
N ALA A 275 22.11 -8.90 -7.32
CA ALA A 275 22.42 -10.31 -7.55
C ALA A 275 23.09 -10.98 -6.33
N ALA A 276 24.00 -10.27 -5.66
CA ALA A 276 24.67 -10.78 -4.46
C ALA A 276 23.66 -10.96 -3.30
N LEU A 277 22.81 -9.94 -3.04
CA LEU A 277 21.81 -10.00 -1.97
C LEU A 277 20.74 -11.06 -2.27
N ALA A 278 20.26 -11.16 -3.51
CA ALA A 278 19.29 -12.17 -3.93
C ALA A 278 19.84 -13.59 -3.76
N SER A 279 21.10 -13.83 -4.11
CA SER A 279 21.75 -15.12 -3.89
C SER A 279 21.89 -15.45 -2.39
N ALA A 280 22.16 -14.47 -1.54
CA ALA A 280 22.20 -14.64 -0.09
C ALA A 280 20.79 -14.95 0.46
N PHE A 281 19.79 -14.19 0.03
CA PHE A 281 18.38 -14.39 0.39
C PHE A 281 17.89 -15.79 0.04
N ALA A 282 18.12 -16.27 -1.19
CA ALA A 282 17.71 -17.61 -1.62
C ALA A 282 18.34 -18.72 -0.75
N ARG A 283 19.63 -18.57 -0.36
CA ARG A 283 20.31 -19.50 0.55
C ARG A 283 19.70 -19.48 1.96
N ASP A 284 19.33 -18.31 2.47
CA ASP A 284 18.72 -18.15 3.78
C ASP A 284 17.31 -18.74 3.78
N ARG A 285 16.47 -18.35 2.83
CA ARG A 285 15.07 -18.77 2.73
C ARG A 285 14.87 -20.25 2.42
N SER A 286 15.84 -20.91 1.79
CA SER A 286 15.78 -22.36 1.58
C SER A 286 15.76 -23.18 2.89
N ARG A 287 16.17 -22.57 4.01
CA ARG A 287 16.36 -23.24 5.31
C ARG A 287 15.25 -23.03 6.33
N MET A 288 14.33 -22.07 6.16
CA MET A 288 13.43 -21.63 7.22
C MET A 288 11.95 -21.55 6.81
N LEU A 289 11.06 -21.67 7.82
CA LEU A 289 9.65 -21.29 7.73
C LEU A 289 9.52 -19.76 7.70
N ARG A 290 8.48 -19.25 7.03
CA ARG A 290 8.28 -17.81 6.83
C ARG A 290 7.89 -17.08 8.12
N THR A 291 8.87 -16.43 8.76
CA THR A 291 8.70 -15.41 9.80
C THR A 291 9.66 -14.28 9.48
N VAL A 292 9.37 -13.04 9.96
CA VAL A 292 10.36 -11.95 9.86
C VAL A 292 11.64 -12.41 10.54
N ASP A 293 12.69 -12.62 9.75
CA ASP A 293 13.95 -13.16 10.25
C ASP A 293 14.86 -12.01 10.70
N LYS A 294 14.99 -11.84 12.02
CA LYS A 294 15.88 -10.80 12.59
C LYS A 294 17.34 -10.94 12.17
N ARG A 295 17.80 -12.14 11.86
CA ARG A 295 19.18 -12.35 11.34
C ARG A 295 19.28 -11.79 9.93
N TRP A 296 18.29 -12.09 9.07
CA TRP A 296 18.24 -11.53 7.72
C TRP A 296 18.11 -10.00 7.75
N VAL A 297 17.27 -9.46 8.64
CA VAL A 297 17.15 -8.01 8.86
C VAL A 297 18.50 -7.38 9.24
N ALA A 298 19.29 -8.02 10.11
CA ALA A 298 20.61 -7.53 10.48
C ALA A 298 21.59 -7.54 9.28
N GLU A 299 21.59 -8.60 8.47
CA GLU A 299 22.38 -8.71 7.26
C GLU A 299 22.03 -7.61 6.24
N VAL A 300 20.73 -7.35 6.02
CA VAL A 300 20.27 -6.25 5.16
C VAL A 300 20.71 -4.89 5.71
N ARG A 301 20.63 -4.66 7.03
CA ARG A 301 21.09 -3.41 7.64
C ARG A 301 22.58 -3.17 7.44
N GLU A 302 23.40 -4.20 7.63
CA GLU A 302 24.85 -4.12 7.37
C GLU A 302 25.12 -3.78 5.90
N TRP A 303 24.36 -4.39 5.00
CA TRP A 303 24.47 -4.10 3.57
C TRP A 303 24.09 -2.64 3.26
N LEU A 304 22.96 -2.16 3.80
CA LEU A 304 22.49 -0.76 3.61
C LEU A 304 23.46 0.27 4.20
N ALA A 305 24.15 -0.06 5.32
CA ALA A 305 25.08 0.85 5.98
C ALA A 305 26.46 0.89 5.26
N GLY A 306 26.83 -0.15 4.53
CA GLY A 306 28.09 -0.25 3.77
C GLY A 306 28.04 0.40 2.39
N ASN A 307 26.87 0.81 1.95
CA ASN A 307 26.57 1.39 0.65
C ASN A 307 25.82 2.70 0.78
#